data_3a49ef049e420fb83cb27e26a7c567f6
#
_entry.id   3a49ef049e420fb83cb27e26a7c567f6
#
_cell.length_a   1.000
_cell.length_b   1.000
_cell.length_c   1.000
_cell.angle_alpha   90.00
_cell.angle_beta   90.00
_cell.angle_gamma   90.00
#
_symmetry.space_group_name_H-M   'P 1'
#
loop_
_entity.id
_entity.type
_entity.pdbx_description
1 polymer ?
#
loop_
_entity_poly.entity_id
_entity_poly.type
_entity_poly.pdbx_seq_one_letter_code
_entity_poly.pdbx_strand_id
1 'polypeptide(L)'
;IPECFRIEEELKRRLRKPVMHDDQHGTAVVTLAAIINVCRLTGIELKRSKMGQVGLGAAGSAIAKLALAYGVGEVMVTDRNPAAVAPLVAAGAHSTELDTLLQRADIVVCTTGKVGLIKPEQVRRGQVIFALSNPYPEIDPDVARDAGAAYAADGAAINNALAFPGIFRGALAVRAGRIDSQMYIAAAEAIAASAGSDEVVPSPLSTTVHDAVTDAVSNCATALGLANTAEL
;
A
#
# COMPACT_ATOMS: atom_id res chain seq x y z
N ILE A 1 14.17 -11.54 -5.37
CA ILE A 1 13.43 -10.30 -5.02
C ILE A 1 14.22 -9.04 -5.43
N PRO A 2 15.51 -8.85 -5.12
CA PRO A 2 16.18 -7.60 -5.52
C PRO A 2 16.23 -7.37 -7.04
N GLU A 3 16.20 -8.43 -7.83
CA GLU A 3 16.23 -8.33 -9.30
C GLU A 3 14.94 -7.76 -9.89
N CYS A 4 13.77 -8.02 -9.28
CA CYS A 4 12.49 -7.53 -9.81
C CYS A 4 12.43 -5.99 -9.84
N PHE A 5 13.01 -5.30 -8.86
CA PHE A 5 13.10 -3.84 -8.86
C PHE A 5 13.91 -3.33 -10.06
N ARG A 6 15.09 -3.92 -10.26
CA ARG A 6 15.98 -3.55 -11.37
C ARG A 6 15.34 -3.84 -12.73
N ILE A 7 14.67 -4.98 -12.86
CA ILE A 7 13.97 -5.36 -14.10
C ILE A 7 12.83 -4.39 -14.38
N GLU A 8 11.99 -4.09 -13.40
CA GLU A 8 10.88 -3.15 -13.54
C GLU A 8 11.37 -1.77 -13.97
N GLU A 9 12.36 -1.20 -13.27
CA GLU A 9 12.92 0.10 -13.59
C GLU A 9 13.55 0.13 -15.00
N GLU A 10 14.23 -0.94 -15.39
CA GLU A 10 14.82 -1.04 -16.73
C GLU A 10 13.74 -1.15 -17.81
N LEU A 11 12.66 -1.91 -17.56
CA LEU A 11 11.53 -1.98 -18.48
C LEU A 11 10.81 -0.64 -18.59
N LYS A 12 10.56 0.06 -17.47
CA LYS A 12 9.96 1.41 -17.46
C LYS A 12 10.81 2.40 -18.27
N ARG A 13 12.13 2.30 -18.18
CA ARG A 13 13.06 3.17 -18.92
C ARG A 13 13.07 2.89 -20.42
N ARG A 14 12.96 1.63 -20.82
CA ARG A 14 13.05 1.19 -22.22
C ARG A 14 11.72 1.22 -22.97
N LEU A 15 10.63 1.00 -22.27
CA LEU A 15 9.32 0.83 -22.88
C LEU A 15 8.45 2.08 -22.65
N ARG A 16 7.81 2.56 -23.72
CA ARG A 16 6.74 3.57 -23.63
C ARG A 16 5.38 2.86 -23.50
N LYS A 17 5.26 2.01 -22.48
CA LYS A 17 4.07 1.21 -22.19
C LYS A 17 3.89 1.09 -20.69
N PRO A 18 2.67 0.84 -20.20
CA PRO A 18 2.44 0.53 -18.79
C PRO A 18 3.28 -0.68 -18.35
N VAL A 19 4.08 -0.49 -17.32
CA VAL A 19 4.86 -1.54 -16.67
C VAL A 19 4.60 -1.46 -15.17
N MET A 20 4.24 -2.58 -14.58
CA MET A 20 3.96 -2.68 -13.15
C MET A 20 4.35 -4.08 -12.64
N HIS A 21 4.98 -4.14 -11.49
CA HIS A 21 5.18 -5.38 -10.74
C HIS A 21 4.07 -5.46 -9.67
N ASP A 22 3.19 -6.45 -9.81
CA ASP A 22 1.96 -6.51 -9.02
C ASP A 22 2.22 -6.74 -7.51
N ASP A 23 3.15 -7.64 -7.14
CA ASP A 23 3.51 -7.88 -5.73
C ASP A 23 4.10 -6.64 -5.02
N GLN A 24 4.50 -5.63 -5.79
CA GLN A 24 4.90 -4.33 -5.25
C GLN A 24 3.70 -3.38 -5.21
N HIS A 25 3.23 -3.00 -6.40
CA HIS A 25 2.30 -1.88 -6.56
C HIS A 25 0.85 -2.28 -6.31
N GLY A 26 0.43 -3.48 -6.73
CA GLY A 26 -0.92 -3.98 -6.43
C GLY A 26 -1.14 -4.13 -4.93
N THR A 27 -0.18 -4.75 -4.23
CA THR A 27 -0.21 -4.87 -2.77
C THR A 27 -0.22 -3.48 -2.10
N ALA A 28 0.60 -2.53 -2.57
CA ALA A 28 0.64 -1.19 -2.00
C ALA A 28 -0.69 -0.44 -2.19
N VAL A 29 -1.32 -0.56 -3.35
CA VAL A 29 -2.62 0.06 -3.66
C VAL A 29 -3.72 -0.47 -2.76
N VAL A 30 -3.83 -1.80 -2.61
CA VAL A 30 -4.87 -2.40 -1.75
C VAL A 30 -4.60 -2.11 -0.27
N THR A 31 -3.33 -2.10 0.14
CA THR A 31 -2.97 -1.71 1.53
C THR A 31 -3.34 -0.26 1.80
N LEU A 32 -3.08 0.66 0.88
CA LEU A 32 -3.49 2.07 1.03
C LEU A 32 -5.01 2.20 1.10
N ALA A 33 -5.76 1.50 0.24
CA ALA A 33 -7.21 1.47 0.29
C ALA A 33 -7.75 0.98 1.64
N ALA A 34 -7.16 -0.10 2.17
CA ALA A 34 -7.49 -0.62 3.50
C ALA A 34 -7.19 0.40 4.60
N ILE A 35 -6.03 1.05 4.56
CA ILE A 35 -5.65 2.09 5.52
C ILE A 35 -6.65 3.25 5.48
N ILE A 36 -7.04 3.74 4.31
CA ILE A 36 -8.03 4.81 4.15
C ILE A 36 -9.33 4.46 4.88
N ASN A 37 -9.86 3.25 4.65
CA ASN A 37 -11.11 2.82 5.25
C ASN A 37 -10.98 2.53 6.76
N VAL A 38 -9.90 1.91 7.21
CA VAL A 38 -9.67 1.71 8.64
C VAL A 38 -9.54 3.05 9.36
N CYS A 39 -8.87 4.04 8.79
CA CYS A 39 -8.80 5.38 9.34
C CYS A 39 -10.19 6.02 9.46
N ARG A 40 -11.06 5.85 8.44
CA ARG A 40 -12.46 6.29 8.49
C ARG A 40 -13.24 5.60 9.61
N LEU A 41 -13.06 4.28 9.79
CA LEU A 41 -13.75 3.49 10.81
C LEU A 41 -13.25 3.77 12.24
N THR A 42 -11.97 4.07 12.40
CA THR A 42 -11.35 4.31 13.72
C THR A 42 -11.24 5.79 14.09
N GLY A 43 -11.61 6.71 13.19
CA GLY A 43 -11.51 8.15 13.42
C GLY A 43 -10.07 8.71 13.34
N ILE A 44 -9.12 7.95 12.81
CA ILE A 44 -7.74 8.40 12.59
C ILE A 44 -7.69 9.34 11.39
N GLU A 45 -7.15 10.53 11.55
CA GLU A 45 -6.91 11.45 10.44
C GLU A 45 -5.58 11.11 9.75
N LEU A 46 -5.63 10.40 8.61
CA LEU A 46 -4.46 9.82 7.95
C LEU A 46 -3.37 10.87 7.63
N LYS A 47 -3.74 12.07 7.20
CA LYS A 47 -2.80 13.16 6.89
C LYS A 47 -2.08 13.76 8.11
N ARG A 48 -2.53 13.43 9.32
CA ARG A 48 -1.90 13.83 10.58
C ARG A 48 -1.35 12.64 11.37
N SER A 49 -1.60 11.43 10.90
CA SER A 49 -1.17 10.21 11.57
C SER A 49 0.30 9.88 11.29
N LYS A 50 0.83 9.00 12.11
CA LYS A 50 2.15 8.42 11.97
C LYS A 50 2.01 6.97 11.51
N MET A 51 2.53 6.68 10.33
CA MET A 51 2.57 5.34 9.80
C MET A 51 3.96 4.75 9.94
N GLY A 52 4.06 3.55 10.47
CA GLY A 52 5.29 2.76 10.56
C GLY A 52 5.28 1.60 9.57
N GLN A 53 6.25 1.56 8.65
CA GLN A 53 6.48 0.41 7.77
C GLN A 53 7.64 -0.42 8.28
N VAL A 54 7.38 -1.68 8.63
CA VAL A 54 8.35 -2.66 9.12
C VAL A 54 8.62 -3.70 8.03
N GLY A 55 9.87 -3.78 7.59
CA GLY A 55 10.27 -4.60 6.44
C GLY A 55 10.10 -3.86 5.11
N LEU A 56 11.21 -3.73 4.38
CA LEU A 56 11.31 -2.95 3.14
C LEU A 56 11.68 -3.83 1.94
N GLY A 57 11.06 -5.00 1.88
CA GLY A 57 11.05 -5.84 0.69
C GLY A 57 10.22 -5.22 -0.44
N ALA A 58 9.80 -6.04 -1.41
CA ALA A 58 9.05 -5.58 -2.58
C ALA A 58 7.77 -4.81 -2.18
N ALA A 59 6.89 -5.43 -1.42
CA ALA A 59 5.65 -4.80 -0.97
C ALA A 59 5.91 -3.62 -0.02
N GLY A 60 6.73 -3.81 1.02
CA GLY A 60 6.93 -2.77 2.05
C GLY A 60 7.54 -1.48 1.52
N SER A 61 8.51 -1.57 0.60
CA SER A 61 9.06 -0.39 -0.06
C SER A 61 8.02 0.35 -0.90
N ALA A 62 7.16 -0.39 -1.62
CA ALA A 62 6.10 0.19 -2.43
C ALA A 62 5.00 0.84 -1.56
N ILE A 63 4.62 0.18 -0.45
CA ILE A 63 3.65 0.71 0.53
C ILE A 63 4.16 2.02 1.11
N ALA A 64 5.41 2.07 1.60
CA ALA A 64 5.99 3.28 2.17
C ALA A 64 6.07 4.43 1.15
N LYS A 65 6.49 4.15 -0.09
CA LYS A 65 6.53 5.14 -1.19
C LYS A 65 5.14 5.68 -1.49
N LEU A 66 4.14 4.80 -1.56
CA LEU A 66 2.77 5.21 -1.88
C LEU A 66 2.15 6.02 -0.74
N ALA A 67 2.42 5.66 0.53
CA ALA A 67 2.00 6.43 1.70
C ALA A 67 2.60 7.84 1.71
N LEU A 68 3.88 8.00 1.38
CA LEU A 68 4.53 9.30 1.21
C LEU A 68 3.87 10.12 0.10
N ALA A 69 3.63 9.51 -1.07
CA ALA A 69 3.00 10.16 -2.21
C ALA A 69 1.54 10.57 -1.93
N TYR A 70 0.83 9.80 -1.11
CA TYR A 70 -0.53 10.11 -0.66
C TYR A 70 -0.59 11.26 0.34
N GLY A 71 0.51 11.53 1.03
CA GLY A 71 0.60 12.59 2.04
C GLY A 71 0.17 12.15 3.43
N VAL A 72 0.53 10.93 3.83
CA VAL A 72 0.46 10.50 5.24
C VAL A 72 1.32 11.43 6.09
N GLY A 73 0.86 11.82 7.28
CA GLY A 73 1.48 12.88 8.08
C GLY A 73 2.95 12.64 8.41
N GLU A 74 3.31 11.44 8.87
CA GLU A 74 4.71 11.00 9.06
C GLU A 74 4.82 9.54 8.63
N VAL A 75 5.81 9.21 7.80
CA VAL A 75 6.12 7.83 7.44
C VAL A 75 7.45 7.42 8.06
N MET A 76 7.39 6.50 9.01
CA MET A 76 8.56 5.89 9.64
C MET A 76 8.85 4.55 9.00
N VAL A 77 10.13 4.21 8.85
CA VAL A 77 10.56 2.96 8.21
C VAL A 77 11.64 2.27 9.01
N THR A 78 11.61 0.94 9.01
CA THR A 78 12.67 0.11 9.58
C THR A 78 12.90 -1.16 8.78
N ASP A 79 14.14 -1.51 8.56
CA ASP A 79 14.58 -2.77 7.95
C ASP A 79 15.99 -3.11 8.44
N ARG A 80 16.33 -4.41 8.47
CA ARG A 80 17.67 -4.88 8.80
C ARG A 80 18.71 -4.55 7.72
N ASN A 81 18.27 -4.27 6.50
CA ASN A 81 19.11 -3.89 5.37
C ASN A 81 19.12 -2.37 5.19
N PRO A 82 20.19 -1.65 5.55
CA PRO A 82 20.28 -0.21 5.38
C PRO A 82 20.14 0.26 3.93
N ALA A 83 20.52 -0.58 2.96
CA ALA A 83 20.37 -0.26 1.55
C ALA A 83 18.90 -0.19 1.09
N ALA A 84 17.98 -0.86 1.79
CA ALA A 84 16.54 -0.73 1.55
C ALA A 84 15.95 0.53 2.21
N VAL A 85 16.54 1.00 3.30
CA VAL A 85 16.10 2.19 4.05
C VAL A 85 16.48 3.49 3.32
N ALA A 86 17.71 3.58 2.83
CA ALA A 86 18.26 4.82 2.27
C ALA A 86 17.40 5.48 1.17
N PRO A 87 16.84 4.75 0.18
CA PRO A 87 15.98 5.36 -0.85
C PRO A 87 14.68 5.96 -0.29
N LEU A 88 14.13 5.37 0.78
CA LEU A 88 12.90 5.87 1.40
C LEU A 88 13.16 7.11 2.26
N VAL A 89 14.29 7.15 2.95
CA VAL A 89 14.73 8.36 3.67
C VAL A 89 14.96 9.51 2.69
N ALA A 90 15.59 9.24 1.56
CA ALA A 90 15.75 10.23 0.49
C ALA A 90 14.41 10.72 -0.09
N ALA A 91 13.37 9.89 -0.04
CA ALA A 91 12.01 10.23 -0.46
C ALA A 91 11.17 10.92 0.64
N GLY A 92 11.71 11.14 1.85
CA GLY A 92 11.06 11.84 2.94
C GLY A 92 10.56 10.97 4.12
N ALA A 93 10.87 9.67 4.13
CA ALA A 93 10.58 8.82 5.29
C ALA A 93 11.61 9.04 6.42
N HIS A 94 11.21 8.71 7.65
CA HIS A 94 12.08 8.74 8.83
C HIS A 94 12.53 7.33 9.20
N SER A 95 13.84 7.06 9.15
CA SER A 95 14.39 5.80 9.65
C SER A 95 14.38 5.78 11.18
N THR A 96 13.94 4.66 11.77
CA THR A 96 13.93 4.50 13.23
C THR A 96 14.06 3.02 13.60
N GLU A 97 14.38 2.75 14.88
CA GLU A 97 14.40 1.40 15.43
C GLU A 97 12.97 0.86 15.61
N LEU A 98 12.83 -0.48 15.55
CA LEU A 98 11.52 -1.15 15.62
C LEU A 98 10.71 -0.75 16.86
N ASP A 99 11.32 -0.79 18.05
CA ASP A 99 10.61 -0.48 19.30
C ASP A 99 10.11 0.98 19.32
N THR A 100 10.93 1.90 18.83
CA THR A 100 10.54 3.32 18.70
C THR A 100 9.40 3.49 17.69
N LEU A 101 9.46 2.78 16.55
CA LEU A 101 8.39 2.79 15.57
C LEU A 101 7.08 2.29 16.18
N LEU A 102 7.09 1.14 16.84
CA LEU A 102 5.91 0.55 17.48
C LEU A 102 5.31 1.46 18.56
N GLN A 103 6.16 2.17 19.31
CA GLN A 103 5.70 3.13 20.33
C GLN A 103 5.09 4.40 19.76
N ARG A 104 5.50 4.82 18.54
CA ARG A 104 5.11 6.12 17.97
C ARG A 104 4.04 6.05 16.90
N ALA A 105 4.00 4.93 16.15
CA ALA A 105 3.10 4.79 15.00
C ALA A 105 1.64 4.63 15.42
N ASP A 106 0.73 5.32 14.76
CA ASP A 106 -0.72 5.13 14.87
C ASP A 106 -1.16 3.96 13.98
N ILE A 107 -0.47 3.78 12.87
CA ILE A 107 -0.68 2.70 11.90
C ILE A 107 0.64 1.96 11.71
N VAL A 108 0.65 0.66 11.93
CA VAL A 108 1.81 -0.21 11.70
C VAL A 108 1.51 -1.17 10.56
N VAL A 109 2.40 -1.21 9.58
CA VAL A 109 2.33 -2.17 8.47
C VAL A 109 3.60 -3.00 8.48
N CYS A 110 3.45 -4.33 8.53
CA CYS A 110 4.56 -5.27 8.58
C CYS A 110 4.57 -6.16 7.34
N THR A 111 5.76 -6.34 6.75
CA THR A 111 5.99 -7.18 5.56
C THR A 111 7.36 -7.86 5.67
N THR A 112 7.66 -8.47 6.83
CA THR A 112 9.01 -8.94 7.18
C THR A 112 9.24 -10.42 6.93
N GLY A 113 8.19 -11.22 6.83
CA GLY A 113 8.26 -12.68 6.82
C GLY A 113 8.63 -13.28 8.18
N LYS A 114 8.73 -12.47 9.25
CA LYS A 114 9.15 -12.95 10.57
C LYS A 114 7.95 -13.13 11.49
N VAL A 115 7.53 -14.36 11.67
CA VAL A 115 6.43 -14.77 12.56
C VAL A 115 6.67 -14.27 13.98
N GLY A 116 5.66 -13.68 14.61
CA GLY A 116 5.70 -13.25 15.98
C GLY A 116 6.74 -12.17 16.27
N LEU A 117 7.05 -11.33 15.28
CA LEU A 117 7.97 -10.20 15.42
C LEU A 117 7.48 -9.18 16.43
N ILE A 118 6.17 -8.89 16.40
CA ILE A 118 5.50 -7.99 17.35
C ILE A 118 4.97 -8.81 18.52
N LYS A 119 5.28 -8.39 19.74
CA LYS A 119 4.77 -9.00 20.96
C LYS A 119 3.54 -8.27 21.45
N PRO A 120 2.57 -8.94 22.11
CA PRO A 120 1.36 -8.30 22.62
C PRO A 120 1.63 -7.05 23.48
N GLU A 121 2.66 -7.10 24.30
CA GLU A 121 3.07 -5.99 25.18
C GLU A 121 3.65 -4.77 24.45
N GLN A 122 3.98 -4.92 23.15
CA GLN A 122 4.44 -3.82 22.30
C GLN A 122 3.28 -3.13 21.56
N VAL A 123 2.08 -3.73 21.60
CA VAL A 123 0.89 -3.15 20.96
C VAL A 123 0.36 -1.99 21.78
N ARG A 124 0.19 -0.85 21.15
CA ARG A 124 -0.35 0.35 21.79
C ARG A 124 -1.88 0.41 21.62
N ARG A 125 -2.58 0.76 22.70
CA ARG A 125 -4.05 0.91 22.65
C ARG A 125 -4.47 1.92 21.56
N GLY A 126 -5.45 1.52 20.76
CA GLY A 126 -5.96 2.34 19.65
C GLY A 126 -5.13 2.26 18.36
N GLN A 127 -4.06 1.49 18.33
CA GLN A 127 -3.19 1.32 17.18
C GLN A 127 -3.89 0.49 16.09
N VAL A 128 -3.60 0.79 14.83
CA VAL A 128 -3.99 -0.01 13.66
C VAL A 128 -2.80 -0.86 13.23
N ILE A 129 -2.99 -2.16 13.05
CA ILE A 129 -1.91 -3.09 12.70
C ILE A 129 -2.29 -3.92 11.48
N PHE A 130 -1.45 -3.86 10.46
CA PHE A 130 -1.47 -4.74 9.29
C PHE A 130 -0.23 -5.63 9.31
N ALA A 131 -0.39 -6.89 9.73
CA ALA A 131 0.69 -7.89 9.78
C ALA A 131 0.63 -8.77 8.52
N LEU A 132 1.15 -8.27 7.39
CA LEU A 132 0.86 -8.76 6.05
C LEU A 132 1.70 -9.95 5.59
N SER A 133 2.56 -10.50 6.43
CA SER A 133 3.36 -11.66 6.03
C SER A 133 2.53 -12.93 5.91
N ASN A 134 2.77 -13.68 4.84
CA ASN A 134 2.16 -14.97 4.58
C ASN A 134 3.21 -16.09 4.64
N PRO A 135 2.87 -17.31 5.10
CA PRO A 135 1.57 -17.74 5.62
C PRO A 135 1.29 -17.36 7.08
N TYR A 136 2.28 -16.85 7.80
CA TYR A 136 2.14 -16.52 9.22
C TYR A 136 2.49 -15.04 9.46
N PRO A 137 1.59 -14.29 10.12
CA PRO A 137 1.77 -12.86 10.35
C PRO A 137 2.82 -12.55 11.44
N GLU A 138 3.26 -11.31 11.48
CA GLU A 138 4.17 -10.79 12.51
C GLU A 138 3.55 -10.74 13.90
N ILE A 139 2.23 -10.66 13.97
CA ILE A 139 1.38 -10.84 15.15
C ILE A 139 0.02 -11.35 14.67
N ASP A 140 -0.56 -12.29 15.39
CA ASP A 140 -1.93 -12.73 15.13
C ASP A 140 -2.92 -11.57 15.32
N PRO A 141 -3.87 -11.33 14.39
CA PRO A 141 -4.81 -10.22 14.49
C PRO A 141 -5.68 -10.26 15.75
N ASP A 142 -6.09 -11.44 16.22
CA ASP A 142 -6.89 -11.56 17.45
C ASP A 142 -6.04 -11.18 18.67
N VAL A 143 -4.80 -11.67 18.73
CA VAL A 143 -3.86 -11.32 19.79
C VAL A 143 -3.58 -9.80 19.80
N ALA A 144 -3.46 -9.18 18.63
CA ALA A 144 -3.24 -7.73 18.56
C ALA A 144 -4.46 -6.95 19.05
N ARG A 145 -5.68 -7.39 18.72
CA ARG A 145 -6.92 -6.77 19.22
C ARG A 145 -7.08 -6.95 20.73
N ASP A 146 -6.80 -8.12 21.26
CA ASP A 146 -6.84 -8.40 22.69
C ASP A 146 -5.82 -7.54 23.46
N ALA A 147 -4.67 -7.24 22.84
CA ALA A 147 -3.66 -6.33 23.39
C ALA A 147 -4.05 -4.83 23.29
N GLY A 148 -5.16 -4.50 22.62
CA GLY A 148 -5.72 -3.15 22.58
C GLY A 148 -5.62 -2.43 21.24
N ALA A 149 -5.24 -3.10 20.17
CA ALA A 149 -5.31 -2.52 18.83
C ALA A 149 -6.76 -2.18 18.47
N ALA A 150 -7.00 -1.00 17.86
CA ALA A 150 -8.31 -0.60 17.36
C ALA A 150 -8.73 -1.42 16.14
N TYR A 151 -7.72 -1.86 15.36
CA TYR A 151 -7.90 -2.73 14.21
C TYR A 151 -6.64 -3.57 14.00
N ALA A 152 -6.82 -4.82 13.62
CA ALA A 152 -5.71 -5.67 13.18
C ALA A 152 -6.18 -6.62 12.07
N ALA A 153 -5.33 -6.80 11.06
CA ALA A 153 -5.52 -7.74 9.96
C ALA A 153 -4.19 -8.35 9.52
N ASP A 154 -4.28 -9.52 8.89
CA ASP A 154 -3.15 -10.22 8.27
C ASP A 154 -3.14 -10.08 6.74
N GLY A 155 -2.23 -10.79 6.09
CA GLY A 155 -2.09 -10.78 4.63
C GLY A 155 -3.28 -11.36 3.87
N ALA A 156 -4.19 -12.10 4.51
CA ALA A 156 -5.39 -12.62 3.86
C ALA A 156 -6.41 -11.50 3.55
N ALA A 157 -6.36 -10.40 4.32
CA ALA A 157 -7.22 -9.24 4.10
C ALA A 157 -6.77 -8.37 2.92
N ILE A 158 -5.54 -8.52 2.43
CA ILE A 158 -4.96 -7.71 1.37
C ILE A 158 -4.75 -8.57 0.12
N ASN A 159 -5.68 -8.44 -0.84
CA ASN A 159 -5.61 -9.17 -2.09
C ASN A 159 -5.40 -8.21 -3.27
N ASN A 160 -4.21 -8.25 -3.88
CA ASN A 160 -3.84 -7.41 -5.03
C ASN A 160 -4.73 -7.61 -6.27
N ALA A 161 -5.50 -8.70 -6.33
CA ALA A 161 -6.52 -8.89 -7.37
C ALA A 161 -7.57 -7.76 -7.44
N LEU A 162 -7.77 -7.01 -6.35
CA LEU A 162 -8.61 -5.81 -6.36
C LEU A 162 -8.05 -4.67 -7.23
N ALA A 163 -6.73 -4.56 -7.33
CA ALA A 163 -6.07 -3.44 -7.98
C ALA A 163 -5.61 -3.77 -9.41
N PHE A 164 -4.92 -4.89 -9.58
CA PHE A 164 -4.18 -5.28 -10.78
C PHE A 164 -5.00 -5.17 -12.08
N PRO A 165 -6.18 -5.82 -12.22
CA PRO A 165 -6.88 -5.81 -13.51
C PRO A 165 -7.34 -4.41 -13.90
N GLY A 166 -7.86 -3.64 -12.94
CA GLY A 166 -8.37 -2.28 -13.16
C GLY A 166 -7.27 -1.29 -13.52
N ILE A 167 -6.11 -1.37 -12.86
CA ILE A 167 -4.97 -0.48 -13.15
C ILE A 167 -4.50 -0.67 -14.58
N PHE A 168 -4.28 -1.91 -15.02
CA PHE A 168 -3.85 -2.16 -16.40
C PHE A 168 -4.95 -1.82 -17.42
N ARG A 169 -6.21 -2.19 -17.17
CA ARG A 169 -7.33 -1.83 -18.04
C ARG A 169 -7.41 -0.32 -18.23
N GLY A 170 -7.35 0.45 -17.16
CA GLY A 170 -7.42 1.90 -17.20
C GLY A 170 -6.24 2.52 -17.96
N ALA A 171 -5.01 2.09 -17.66
CA ALA A 171 -3.84 2.59 -18.35
C ALA A 171 -3.83 2.25 -19.86
N LEU A 172 -4.24 1.03 -20.21
CA LEU A 172 -4.29 0.57 -21.60
C LEU A 172 -5.44 1.20 -22.38
N ALA A 173 -6.59 1.43 -21.75
CA ALA A 173 -7.76 2.07 -22.38
C ALA A 173 -7.42 3.45 -22.97
N VAL A 174 -6.58 4.21 -22.28
CA VAL A 174 -6.12 5.53 -22.73
C VAL A 174 -4.72 5.50 -23.35
N ARG A 175 -4.17 4.32 -23.61
CA ARG A 175 -2.83 4.12 -24.17
C ARG A 175 -1.74 4.88 -23.40
N ALA A 176 -1.83 4.90 -22.07
CA ALA A 176 -0.86 5.57 -21.23
C ALA A 176 0.57 5.06 -21.50
N GLY A 177 1.54 5.97 -21.62
CA GLY A 177 2.93 5.61 -21.85
C GLY A 177 3.64 5.04 -20.61
N ARG A 178 3.07 5.22 -19.44
CA ARG A 178 3.54 4.72 -18.14
C ARG A 178 2.40 4.71 -17.12
N ILE A 179 2.63 4.04 -16.00
CA ILE A 179 1.79 4.16 -14.79
C ILE A 179 2.51 5.09 -13.82
N ASP A 180 1.80 6.11 -13.35
CA ASP A 180 2.30 7.10 -12.39
C ASP A 180 1.79 6.82 -10.96
N SER A 181 2.46 7.35 -9.94
CA SER A 181 2.04 7.21 -8.55
C SER A 181 0.65 7.76 -8.27
N GLN A 182 0.23 8.82 -8.96
CA GLN A 182 -1.11 9.37 -8.84
C GLN A 182 -2.18 8.41 -9.38
N MET A 183 -1.86 7.61 -10.39
CA MET A 183 -2.76 6.57 -10.89
C MET A 183 -2.93 5.43 -9.88
N TYR A 184 -1.88 5.08 -9.13
CA TYR A 184 -1.98 4.13 -8.00
C TYR A 184 -2.82 4.69 -6.85
N ILE A 185 -2.68 5.97 -6.55
CA ILE A 185 -3.50 6.66 -5.53
C ILE A 185 -4.97 6.65 -5.96
N ALA A 186 -5.27 7.05 -7.20
CA ALA A 186 -6.62 7.02 -7.75
C ALA A 186 -7.25 5.61 -7.68
N ALA A 187 -6.47 4.57 -7.97
CA ALA A 187 -6.90 3.18 -7.82
C ALA A 187 -7.21 2.83 -6.36
N ALA A 188 -6.36 3.23 -5.41
CA ALA A 188 -6.57 2.97 -3.99
C ALA A 188 -7.83 3.67 -3.46
N GLU A 189 -8.05 4.92 -3.84
CA GLU A 189 -9.24 5.69 -3.50
C GLU A 189 -10.52 5.07 -4.08
N ALA A 190 -10.47 4.60 -5.34
CA ALA A 190 -11.58 3.90 -5.97
C ALA A 190 -11.93 2.57 -5.27
N ILE A 191 -10.92 1.78 -4.88
CA ILE A 191 -11.13 0.56 -4.09
C ILE A 191 -11.75 0.92 -2.73
N ALA A 192 -11.20 1.92 -2.04
CA ALA A 192 -11.71 2.35 -0.74
C ALA A 192 -13.17 2.83 -0.82
N ALA A 193 -13.51 3.61 -1.84
CA ALA A 193 -14.87 4.10 -2.07
C ALA A 193 -15.86 3.00 -2.46
N SER A 194 -15.38 1.88 -3.00
CA SER A 194 -16.22 0.74 -3.39
C SER A 194 -16.55 -0.21 -2.24
N ALA A 195 -15.92 -0.04 -1.07
CA ALA A 195 -16.21 -0.82 0.12
C ALA A 195 -17.52 -0.36 0.80
N GLY A 196 -18.22 -1.29 1.42
CA GLY A 196 -19.39 -0.99 2.27
C GLY A 196 -19.03 -0.14 3.49
N SER A 197 -20.06 0.33 4.21
CA SER A 197 -19.89 1.20 5.38
C SER A 197 -18.96 0.61 6.45
N ASP A 198 -19.02 -0.69 6.63
CA ASP A 198 -18.30 -1.42 7.69
C ASP A 198 -17.17 -2.32 7.12
N GLU A 199 -16.95 -2.24 5.81
CA GLU A 199 -15.90 -3.00 5.13
C GLU A 199 -14.61 -2.19 5.01
N VAL A 200 -13.49 -2.88 5.15
CA VAL A 200 -12.15 -2.30 4.97
C VAL A 200 -11.73 -2.32 3.50
N VAL A 201 -12.00 -3.43 2.82
CA VAL A 201 -11.85 -3.57 1.37
C VAL A 201 -13.01 -4.39 0.83
N PRO A 202 -13.46 -4.13 -0.41
CA PRO A 202 -14.53 -4.90 -1.01
C PRO A 202 -14.08 -6.31 -1.40
N SER A 203 -15.04 -7.17 -1.75
CA SER A 203 -14.73 -8.50 -2.28
C SER A 203 -13.89 -8.43 -3.56
N PRO A 204 -12.78 -9.18 -3.66
CA PRO A 204 -11.97 -9.22 -4.87
C PRO A 204 -12.67 -9.83 -6.09
N LEU A 205 -13.83 -10.47 -5.88
CA LEU A 205 -14.66 -11.02 -6.96
C LEU A 205 -15.68 -10.00 -7.51
N SER A 206 -15.72 -8.79 -6.95
CA SER A 206 -16.64 -7.74 -7.41
C SER A 206 -16.16 -7.12 -8.71
N THR A 207 -16.89 -7.34 -9.79
CA THR A 207 -16.62 -6.73 -11.10
C THR A 207 -16.78 -5.21 -11.08
N THR A 208 -17.69 -4.69 -10.28
CA THR A 208 -17.92 -3.24 -10.13
C THR A 208 -16.73 -2.50 -9.58
N VAL A 209 -15.93 -3.15 -8.70
CA VAL A 209 -14.66 -2.58 -8.19
C VAL A 209 -13.64 -2.46 -9.30
N HIS A 210 -13.49 -3.47 -10.14
CA HIS A 210 -12.55 -3.43 -11.26
C HIS A 210 -12.92 -2.35 -12.28
N ASP A 211 -14.20 -2.12 -12.51
CA ASP A 211 -14.68 -1.04 -13.38
C ASP A 211 -14.39 0.33 -12.75
N ALA A 212 -14.67 0.52 -11.46
CA ALA A 212 -14.36 1.75 -10.74
C ALA A 212 -12.86 2.08 -10.75
N VAL A 213 -12.00 1.07 -10.52
CA VAL A 213 -10.54 1.24 -10.61
C VAL A 213 -10.11 1.60 -12.04
N THR A 214 -10.69 0.94 -13.05
CA THR A 214 -10.40 1.23 -14.46
C THR A 214 -10.70 2.68 -14.79
N ASP A 215 -11.88 3.17 -14.42
CA ASP A 215 -12.32 4.54 -14.69
C ASP A 215 -11.45 5.56 -13.93
N ALA A 216 -11.17 5.32 -12.66
CA ALA A 216 -10.32 6.20 -11.86
C ALA A 216 -8.90 6.34 -12.44
N VAL A 217 -8.31 5.22 -12.86
CA VAL A 217 -6.97 5.20 -13.46
C VAL A 217 -6.96 5.87 -14.83
N SER A 218 -7.96 5.62 -15.69
CA SER A 218 -8.11 6.25 -17.03
C SER A 218 -8.23 7.76 -16.89
N ASN A 219 -9.12 8.22 -16.01
CA ASN A 219 -9.36 9.64 -15.77
C ASN A 219 -8.11 10.33 -15.22
N CYS A 220 -7.43 9.70 -14.27
CA CYS A 220 -6.19 10.21 -13.71
C CYS A 220 -5.09 10.29 -14.78
N ALA A 221 -4.88 9.26 -15.58
CA ALA A 221 -3.90 9.25 -16.66
C ALA A 221 -4.17 10.37 -17.68
N THR A 222 -5.44 10.61 -18.01
CA THR A 222 -5.85 11.68 -18.91
C THR A 222 -5.56 13.06 -18.30
N ALA A 223 -5.91 13.26 -17.04
CA ALA A 223 -5.66 14.52 -16.31
C ALA A 223 -4.17 14.83 -16.19
N LEU A 224 -3.31 13.81 -16.08
CA LEU A 224 -1.86 13.94 -16.04
C LEU A 224 -1.21 14.13 -17.42
N GLY A 225 -1.99 14.13 -18.52
CA GLY A 225 -1.45 14.19 -19.88
C GLY A 225 -0.66 12.94 -20.29
N LEU A 226 -0.90 11.81 -19.65
CA LEU A 226 -0.24 10.53 -19.94
C LEU A 226 -0.98 9.71 -20.99
N ALA A 227 -2.24 10.05 -21.27
CA ALA A 227 -3.04 9.45 -22.31
C ALA A 227 -2.48 9.78 -23.71
N ASN A 228 -2.37 8.77 -24.56
CA ASN A 228 -1.98 8.98 -25.95
C ASN A 228 -3.26 9.04 -26.82
N THR A 229 -3.69 10.26 -27.11
CA THR A 229 -4.86 10.55 -27.95
C THR A 229 -4.54 10.61 -29.43
N ALA A 230 -3.28 10.40 -29.84
CA ALA A 230 -2.90 10.39 -31.24
C ALA A 230 -3.46 9.13 -31.93
N GLU A 231 -4.47 9.36 -32.76
CA GLU A 231 -5.08 8.54 -33.82
C GLU A 231 -5.75 7.22 -33.43
N LEU A 232 -7.08 7.26 -33.46
CA LEU A 232 -7.90 6.18 -34.03
C LEU A 232 -7.87 6.25 -35.55
#